data_fafaa8dca340b9d5cc5e84be061c89e3
#
_entry.id   fafaa8dca340b9d5cc5e84be061c89e3
#
_cell.length_a   1.000
_cell.length_b   1.000
_cell.length_c   1.000
_cell.angle_alpha   90.00
_cell.angle_beta   90.00
_cell.angle_gamma   90.00
#
_symmetry.space_group_name_H-M   'P 1'
#
loop_
_entity.id
_entity.type
_entity.pdbx_description
1 polymer ?
#
loop_
_entity_poly.entity_id
_entity_poly.type
_entity_poly.pdbx_seq_one_letter_code
_entity_poly.pdbx_strand_id
1 'polypeptide(L)'
;MQAEHSCSGVQDTAAAGVEVKAEAEAEDLALHIKPPGWLRVVLQVALKVAYPLMILCAWRWDSPRYIGAALFALLWLQRWAGTGTFATSLRQLTATDWYVAGLLSCASGAIVLSGSELLLHLYPSLVNLGLLVAFGATLAHGPSMIEKFARMSNPELGEHAVRYTRRVTQMWCVFFTLNGAFSAYTALFWTRAAWSLYNGLIAYVLIGVLLVGEVGWRYLVVLPRAARLEAA
;
A
#
# COMPACT_ATOMS: atom_id res chain seq x y z
N MET A 1 -32.54 -61.20 -28.81
CA MET A 1 -32.42 -59.86 -29.31
C MET A 1 -32.58 -58.84 -28.16
N GLN A 2 -31.89 -59.01 -27.04
CA GLN A 2 -32.00 -58.19 -25.82
C GLN A 2 -30.67 -58.00 -25.07
N ALA A 3 -29.54 -58.39 -25.63
CA ALA A 3 -28.21 -58.30 -24.93
C ALA A 3 -27.30 -57.15 -25.39
N GLU A 4 -27.64 -56.40 -26.45
CA GLU A 4 -26.80 -55.33 -26.99
C GLU A 4 -27.06 -53.94 -26.42
N HIS A 5 -28.24 -53.67 -25.82
CA HIS A 5 -28.56 -52.37 -25.25
C HIS A 5 -27.99 -52.10 -23.84
N SER A 6 -27.46 -53.12 -23.15
CA SER A 6 -26.93 -52.94 -21.80
C SER A 6 -25.44 -52.51 -21.76
N CYS A 7 -24.69 -52.70 -22.85
CA CYS A 7 -23.26 -52.41 -22.86
C CYS A 7 -22.96 -50.94 -23.22
N SER A 8 -23.83 -50.24 -23.96
CA SER A 8 -23.65 -48.83 -24.36
C SER A 8 -23.80 -47.88 -23.17
N GLY A 9 -24.77 -48.10 -22.30
CA GLY A 9 -25.00 -47.21 -21.15
C GLY A 9 -23.92 -47.23 -20.04
N VAL A 10 -23.18 -48.35 -19.95
CA VAL A 10 -22.08 -48.44 -18.98
C VAL A 10 -20.81 -47.77 -19.46
N GLN A 11 -20.59 -47.71 -20.77
CA GLN A 11 -19.45 -46.99 -21.37
C GLN A 11 -19.64 -45.47 -21.32
N ASP A 12 -20.87 -44.97 -21.54
CA ASP A 12 -21.17 -43.53 -21.48
C ASP A 12 -21.08 -42.96 -20.05
N THR A 13 -21.50 -43.75 -19.05
CA THR A 13 -21.35 -43.31 -17.63
C THR A 13 -19.91 -43.35 -17.15
N ALA A 14 -19.09 -44.29 -17.65
CA ALA A 14 -17.67 -44.33 -17.35
C ALA A 14 -16.90 -43.19 -18.00
N ALA A 15 -17.23 -42.80 -19.24
CA ALA A 15 -16.60 -41.67 -19.94
C ALA A 15 -16.97 -40.33 -19.28
N ALA A 16 -18.23 -40.13 -18.91
CA ALA A 16 -18.69 -38.93 -18.18
C ALA A 16 -18.00 -38.82 -16.80
N GLY A 17 -17.79 -39.90 -16.10
CA GLY A 17 -17.08 -39.92 -14.81
C GLY A 17 -15.60 -39.56 -14.92
N VAL A 18 -14.95 -39.92 -16.03
CA VAL A 18 -13.55 -39.58 -16.32
C VAL A 18 -13.40 -38.10 -16.67
N GLU A 19 -14.33 -37.54 -17.47
CA GLU A 19 -14.32 -36.10 -17.83
C GLU A 19 -14.54 -35.22 -16.58
N VAL A 20 -15.52 -35.53 -15.73
CA VAL A 20 -15.78 -34.79 -14.50
C VAL A 20 -14.58 -34.84 -13.53
N LYS A 21 -13.88 -35.97 -13.47
CA LYS A 21 -12.68 -36.09 -12.65
C LYS A 21 -11.51 -35.33 -13.22
N ALA A 22 -11.33 -35.28 -14.54
CA ALA A 22 -10.30 -34.52 -15.23
C ALA A 22 -10.54 -33.00 -15.09
N GLU A 23 -11.79 -32.54 -15.17
CA GLU A 23 -12.15 -31.15 -14.91
C GLU A 23 -11.89 -30.74 -13.45
N ALA A 24 -12.25 -31.58 -12.49
CA ALA A 24 -11.99 -31.33 -11.08
C ALA A 24 -10.48 -31.31 -10.75
N GLU A 25 -9.68 -32.21 -11.35
CA GLU A 25 -8.22 -32.20 -11.22
C GLU A 25 -7.58 -30.99 -11.91
N ALA A 26 -8.12 -30.54 -13.05
CA ALA A 26 -7.66 -29.34 -13.74
C ALA A 26 -8.01 -28.06 -12.95
N GLU A 27 -9.18 -28.02 -12.33
CA GLU A 27 -9.61 -26.91 -11.46
C GLU A 27 -8.78 -26.86 -10.18
N ASP A 28 -8.49 -27.98 -9.55
CA ASP A 28 -7.61 -28.09 -8.38
C ASP A 28 -6.15 -27.71 -8.73
N LEU A 29 -5.65 -28.13 -9.89
CA LEU A 29 -4.33 -27.74 -10.39
C LEU A 29 -4.26 -26.23 -10.69
N ALA A 30 -5.32 -25.63 -11.24
CA ALA A 30 -5.40 -24.19 -11.50
C ALA A 30 -5.44 -23.38 -10.19
N LEU A 31 -6.10 -23.87 -9.16
CA LEU A 31 -6.13 -23.28 -7.82
C LEU A 31 -4.78 -23.36 -7.09
N HIS A 32 -3.92 -24.34 -7.45
CA HIS A 32 -2.60 -24.54 -6.84
C HIS A 32 -1.44 -23.89 -7.59
N ILE A 33 -1.67 -23.22 -8.75
CA ILE A 33 -0.64 -22.42 -9.44
C ILE A 33 -0.41 -21.14 -8.64
N LYS A 34 0.34 -21.25 -7.57
CA LYS A 34 0.84 -20.09 -6.81
C LYS A 34 1.81 -19.32 -7.71
N PRO A 35 1.54 -18.05 -8.04
CA PRO A 35 2.45 -17.29 -8.89
C PRO A 35 3.86 -17.28 -8.27
N PRO A 36 4.92 -17.41 -9.08
CA PRO A 36 6.28 -17.46 -8.59
C PRO A 36 6.57 -16.22 -7.73
N GLY A 37 7.33 -16.39 -6.65
CA GLY A 37 7.55 -15.34 -5.65
C GLY A 37 8.06 -14.02 -6.24
N TRP A 38 8.90 -14.09 -7.28
CA TRP A 38 9.39 -12.90 -7.98
C TRP A 38 8.28 -12.10 -8.68
N LEU A 39 7.26 -12.77 -9.24
CA LEU A 39 6.14 -12.09 -9.90
C LEU A 39 5.32 -11.26 -8.89
N ARG A 40 5.15 -11.79 -7.67
CA ARG A 40 4.51 -11.03 -6.58
C ARG A 40 5.34 -9.80 -6.21
N VAL A 41 6.66 -9.94 -6.11
CA VAL A 41 7.55 -8.82 -5.80
C VAL A 41 7.50 -7.76 -6.91
N VAL A 42 7.58 -8.17 -8.19
CA VAL A 42 7.46 -7.24 -9.33
C VAL A 42 6.11 -6.52 -9.31
N LEU A 43 5.00 -7.24 -9.11
CA LEU A 43 3.68 -6.63 -9.02
C LEU A 43 3.58 -5.64 -7.85
N GLN A 44 4.16 -6.00 -6.70
CA GLN A 44 4.20 -5.12 -5.52
C GLN A 44 4.96 -3.83 -5.80
N VAL A 45 6.14 -3.93 -6.41
CA VAL A 45 6.96 -2.76 -6.79
C VAL A 45 6.23 -1.93 -7.83
N ALA A 46 5.67 -2.54 -8.87
CA ALA A 46 4.91 -1.86 -9.92
C ALA A 46 3.72 -1.08 -9.35
N LEU A 47 2.94 -1.67 -8.45
CA LEU A 47 1.80 -1.02 -7.80
C LEU A 47 2.23 0.14 -6.89
N LYS A 48 3.38 0.04 -6.21
CA LYS A 48 3.92 1.14 -5.38
C LYS A 48 4.41 2.31 -6.23
N VAL A 49 5.03 2.03 -7.38
CA VAL A 49 5.56 3.04 -8.30
C VAL A 49 4.45 3.64 -9.18
N ALA A 50 3.34 2.94 -9.37
CA ALA A 50 2.23 3.41 -10.20
C ALA A 50 1.63 4.74 -9.71
N TYR A 51 1.51 4.94 -8.40
CA TYR A 51 0.95 6.18 -7.83
C TYR A 51 1.79 7.43 -8.19
N PRO A 52 3.11 7.49 -7.89
CA PRO A 52 3.93 8.65 -8.27
C PRO A 52 3.99 8.86 -9.78
N LEU A 53 4.07 7.80 -10.57
CA LEU A 53 4.04 7.90 -12.03
C LEU A 53 2.71 8.48 -12.54
N MET A 54 1.59 8.07 -11.95
CA MET A 54 0.28 8.60 -12.29
C MET A 54 0.19 10.10 -12.01
N ILE A 55 0.70 10.55 -10.87
CA ILE A 55 0.75 11.99 -10.53
C ILE A 55 1.70 12.74 -11.47
N LEU A 56 2.87 12.18 -11.80
CA LEU A 56 3.78 12.78 -12.77
C LEU A 56 3.16 12.92 -14.17
N CYS A 57 2.37 11.93 -14.60
CA CYS A 57 1.70 11.97 -15.90
C CYS A 57 0.40 12.78 -15.88
N ALA A 58 -0.09 13.19 -14.72
CA ALA A 58 -1.37 13.92 -14.58
C ALA A 58 -1.43 15.23 -15.38
N TRP A 59 -0.26 15.88 -15.60
CA TRP A 59 -0.20 17.09 -16.41
C TRP A 59 -0.48 16.85 -17.91
N ARG A 60 -0.35 15.62 -18.39
CA ARG A 60 -0.55 15.22 -19.79
C ARG A 60 -2.00 14.82 -20.10
N TRP A 61 -2.79 14.50 -19.07
CA TRP A 61 -4.17 14.04 -19.23
C TRP A 61 -5.14 15.17 -18.91
N ASP A 62 -5.95 15.56 -19.89
CA ASP A 62 -6.89 16.67 -19.78
C ASP A 62 -8.16 16.35 -18.97
N SER A 63 -8.34 15.12 -18.49
CA SER A 63 -9.55 14.74 -17.78
C SER A 63 -9.26 14.27 -16.36
N PRO A 64 -9.59 15.07 -15.33
CA PRO A 64 -9.46 14.70 -13.91
C PRO A 64 -10.23 13.42 -13.53
N ARG A 65 -11.34 13.16 -14.23
CA ARG A 65 -12.20 11.99 -13.95
C ARG A 65 -11.45 10.66 -14.15
N TYR A 66 -10.69 10.52 -15.24
CA TYR A 66 -9.92 9.29 -15.50
C TYR A 66 -8.80 9.10 -14.48
N ILE A 67 -8.17 10.20 -14.04
CA ILE A 67 -7.13 10.13 -12.99
C ILE A 67 -7.77 9.74 -11.66
N GLY A 68 -8.91 10.32 -11.30
CA GLY A 68 -9.67 9.96 -10.09
C GLY A 68 -10.09 8.49 -10.08
N ALA A 69 -10.60 7.98 -11.22
CA ALA A 69 -10.96 6.56 -11.36
C ALA A 69 -9.74 5.64 -11.23
N ALA A 70 -8.61 6.03 -11.83
CA ALA A 70 -7.36 5.28 -11.74
C ALA A 70 -6.79 5.27 -10.31
N LEU A 71 -6.86 6.39 -9.58
CA LEU A 71 -6.46 6.48 -8.17
C LEU A 71 -7.35 5.59 -7.30
N PHE A 72 -8.65 5.59 -7.53
CA PHE A 72 -9.59 4.72 -6.84
C PHE A 72 -9.28 3.25 -7.12
N ALA A 73 -9.14 2.87 -8.39
CA ALA A 73 -8.81 1.51 -8.78
C ALA A 73 -7.47 1.05 -8.21
N LEU A 74 -6.45 1.92 -8.25
CA LEU A 74 -5.13 1.63 -7.71
C LEU A 74 -5.16 1.40 -6.18
N LEU A 75 -5.90 2.23 -5.44
CA LEU A 75 -6.08 2.09 -4.00
C LEU A 75 -6.70 0.73 -3.65
N TRP A 76 -7.76 0.34 -4.33
CA TRP A 76 -8.44 -0.93 -4.09
C TRP A 76 -7.65 -2.13 -4.60
N LEU A 77 -6.95 -1.99 -5.73
CA LEU A 77 -6.06 -3.03 -6.26
C LEU A 77 -4.88 -3.30 -5.31
N GLN A 78 -4.24 -2.24 -4.78
CA GLN A 78 -3.18 -2.39 -3.76
C GLN A 78 -3.71 -3.07 -2.51
N ARG A 79 -4.94 -2.76 -2.11
CA ARG A 79 -5.59 -3.38 -0.97
C ARG A 79 -5.92 -4.85 -1.22
N TRP A 80 -6.46 -5.18 -2.38
CA TRP A 80 -6.81 -6.55 -2.76
C TRP A 80 -5.56 -7.43 -2.96
N ALA A 81 -4.53 -6.91 -3.62
CA ALA A 81 -3.27 -7.61 -3.85
C ALA A 81 -2.45 -7.82 -2.56
N GLY A 82 -2.88 -7.28 -1.43
CA GLY A 82 -2.13 -7.36 -0.17
C GLY A 82 -0.77 -6.64 -0.22
N THR A 83 -0.60 -5.71 -1.17
CA THR A 83 0.68 -5.08 -1.51
C THR A 83 0.85 -3.70 -0.88
N GLY A 84 -0.22 -3.14 -0.30
CA GLY A 84 -0.12 -1.90 0.43
C GLY A 84 0.88 -2.05 1.58
N THR A 85 1.69 -1.04 1.84
CA THR A 85 2.63 -0.98 2.97
C THR A 85 1.90 -1.26 4.28
N PHE A 86 0.59 -1.13 4.25
CA PHE A 86 -0.35 -1.40 5.32
C PHE A 86 -1.00 -2.80 5.26
N ALA A 87 -0.92 -3.53 4.13
CA ALA A 87 -1.68 -4.77 3.95
C ALA A 87 -1.15 -5.95 4.77
N THR A 88 0.13 -6.00 5.05
CA THR A 88 0.72 -7.02 5.95
C THR A 88 0.44 -6.73 7.42
N SER A 89 0.31 -5.45 7.79
CA SER A 89 -0.22 -5.03 9.10
C SER A 89 -1.75 -5.16 9.19
N LEU A 90 -2.45 -5.29 8.06
CA LEU A 90 -3.91 -5.19 7.94
C LEU A 90 -4.68 -6.40 8.46
N ARG A 91 -4.03 -7.49 8.87
CA ARG A 91 -4.71 -8.51 9.70
C ARG A 91 -5.01 -8.01 11.11
N GLN A 92 -4.44 -6.86 11.50
CA GLN A 92 -4.74 -6.12 12.73
C GLN A 92 -5.09 -4.66 12.40
N LEU A 93 -5.97 -4.44 11.40
CA LEU A 93 -6.46 -3.11 11.07
C LEU A 93 -7.13 -2.47 12.28
N THR A 94 -6.49 -1.42 12.76
CA THR A 94 -7.12 -0.46 13.66
C THR A 94 -8.24 0.25 12.90
N ALA A 95 -9.33 0.62 13.58
CA ALA A 95 -10.42 1.41 12.99
C ALA A 95 -9.91 2.62 12.18
N THR A 96 -8.80 3.21 12.59
CA THR A 96 -8.13 4.34 11.93
C THR A 96 -7.75 4.07 10.48
N ASP A 97 -7.28 2.86 10.16
CA ASP A 97 -6.88 2.51 8.77
C ASP A 97 -8.09 2.42 7.84
N TRP A 98 -9.25 1.98 8.37
CA TRP A 98 -10.52 1.99 7.66
C TRP A 98 -11.02 3.40 7.40
N TYR A 99 -10.88 4.31 8.36
CA TYR A 99 -11.23 5.73 8.17
C TYR A 99 -10.36 6.38 7.10
N VAL A 100 -9.05 6.12 7.09
CA VAL A 100 -8.15 6.65 6.05
C VAL A 100 -8.50 6.08 4.68
N ALA A 101 -8.72 4.77 4.56
CA ALA A 101 -9.13 4.15 3.29
C ALA A 101 -10.50 4.70 2.82
N GLY A 102 -11.44 4.89 3.72
CA GLY A 102 -12.75 5.49 3.44
C GLY A 102 -12.61 6.93 2.94
N LEU A 103 -11.82 7.76 3.63
CA LEU A 103 -11.56 9.15 3.24
C LEU A 103 -10.97 9.25 1.83
N LEU A 104 -9.94 8.45 1.54
CA LEU A 104 -9.29 8.45 0.21
C LEU A 104 -10.22 7.91 -0.88
N SER A 105 -11.04 6.91 -0.57
CA SER A 105 -12.06 6.40 -1.50
C SER A 105 -13.12 7.44 -1.79
N CYS A 106 -13.62 8.15 -0.78
CA CYS A 106 -14.57 9.25 -0.95
C CYS A 106 -13.97 10.40 -1.77
N ALA A 107 -12.71 10.76 -1.50
CA ALA A 107 -12.03 11.80 -2.28
C ALA A 107 -11.87 11.39 -3.75
N SER A 108 -11.43 10.15 -4.03
CA SER A 108 -11.33 9.63 -5.40
C SER A 108 -12.69 9.59 -6.09
N GLY A 109 -13.73 9.14 -5.41
CA GLY A 109 -15.12 9.15 -5.92
C GLY A 109 -15.62 10.56 -6.23
N ALA A 110 -15.34 11.52 -5.35
CA ALA A 110 -15.69 12.92 -5.57
C ALA A 110 -14.99 13.51 -6.80
N ILE A 111 -13.72 13.17 -7.06
CA ILE A 111 -12.99 13.58 -8.27
C ILE A 111 -13.68 13.00 -9.53
N VAL A 112 -14.04 11.72 -9.50
CA VAL A 112 -14.73 11.05 -10.63
C VAL A 112 -16.05 11.73 -10.94
N LEU A 113 -16.86 12.00 -9.91
CA LEU A 113 -18.20 12.58 -10.07
C LEU A 113 -18.17 14.05 -10.47
N SER A 114 -17.34 14.86 -9.79
CA SER A 114 -17.27 16.30 -10.04
C SER A 114 -16.40 16.68 -11.24
N GLY A 115 -15.40 15.86 -11.60
CA GLY A 115 -14.36 16.21 -12.57
C GLY A 115 -13.50 17.41 -12.12
N SER A 116 -13.45 17.68 -10.81
CA SER A 116 -12.77 18.85 -10.26
C SER A 116 -11.26 18.67 -10.27
N GLU A 117 -10.55 19.55 -10.98
CA GLU A 117 -9.08 19.59 -10.97
C GLU A 117 -8.53 19.95 -9.59
N LEU A 118 -9.23 20.80 -8.86
CA LEU A 118 -8.81 21.19 -7.51
C LEU A 118 -8.77 20.00 -6.56
N LEU A 119 -9.80 19.15 -6.58
CA LEU A 119 -9.83 17.93 -5.77
C LEU A 119 -8.72 16.96 -6.15
N LEU A 120 -8.42 16.84 -7.46
CA LEU A 120 -7.28 16.05 -7.93
C LEU A 120 -5.95 16.61 -7.41
N HIS A 121 -5.77 17.92 -7.48
CA HIS A 121 -4.56 18.58 -7.00
C HIS A 121 -4.39 18.46 -5.47
N LEU A 122 -5.48 18.45 -4.71
CA LEU A 122 -5.45 18.27 -3.26
C LEU A 122 -5.27 16.80 -2.81
N TYR A 123 -5.42 15.83 -3.73
CA TYR A 123 -5.34 14.42 -3.38
C TYR A 123 -4.04 14.00 -2.67
N PRO A 124 -2.83 14.42 -3.10
CA PRO A 124 -1.59 14.12 -2.38
C PRO A 124 -1.57 14.69 -0.95
N SER A 125 -2.19 15.87 -0.73
CA SER A 125 -2.34 16.44 0.62
C SER A 125 -3.25 15.59 1.50
N LEU A 126 -4.35 15.05 0.96
CA LEU A 126 -5.23 14.13 1.67
C LEU A 126 -4.53 12.81 2.01
N VAL A 127 -3.65 12.31 1.14
CA VAL A 127 -2.82 11.13 1.44
C VAL A 127 -1.89 11.42 2.63
N ASN A 128 -1.20 12.59 2.63
CA ASN A 128 -0.35 12.99 3.76
C ASN A 128 -1.16 13.15 5.05
N LEU A 129 -2.37 13.71 4.98
CA LEU A 129 -3.26 13.81 6.13
C LEU A 129 -3.66 12.42 6.66
N GLY A 130 -4.00 11.50 5.77
CA GLY A 130 -4.31 10.12 6.14
C GLY A 130 -3.14 9.43 6.85
N LEU A 131 -1.91 9.61 6.32
CA LEU A 131 -0.70 9.08 6.95
C LEU A 131 -0.42 9.76 8.29
N LEU A 132 -0.60 11.07 8.39
CA LEU A 132 -0.48 11.81 9.65
C LEU A 132 -1.44 11.28 10.71
N VAL A 133 -2.71 11.06 10.35
CA VAL A 133 -3.71 10.50 11.25
C VAL A 133 -3.35 9.07 11.66
N ALA A 134 -2.96 8.22 10.72
CA ALA A 134 -2.57 6.84 10.99
C ALA A 134 -1.36 6.75 11.94
N PHE A 135 -0.30 7.53 11.68
CA PHE A 135 0.90 7.56 12.52
C PHE A 135 0.64 8.25 13.86
N GLY A 136 -0.06 9.41 13.84
CA GLY A 136 -0.37 10.20 15.02
C GLY A 136 -1.28 9.45 16.01
N ALA A 137 -2.27 8.71 15.54
CA ALA A 137 -3.13 7.88 16.37
C ALA A 137 -2.33 6.85 17.19
N THR A 138 -1.26 6.29 16.61
CA THR A 138 -0.39 5.33 17.31
C THR A 138 0.50 5.99 18.37
N LEU A 139 0.74 7.30 18.27
CA LEU A 139 1.45 8.05 19.31
C LEU A 139 0.56 8.34 20.52
N ALA A 140 -0.75 8.43 20.30
CA ALA A 140 -1.73 8.67 21.36
C ALA A 140 -2.13 7.37 22.10
N HIS A 141 -2.26 6.26 21.34
CA HIS A 141 -2.80 5.02 21.89
C HIS A 141 -1.99 3.80 21.42
N GLY A 142 -1.27 3.16 22.32
CA GLY A 142 -0.55 1.90 22.08
C GLY A 142 0.87 2.05 21.54
N PRO A 143 1.45 0.98 20.98
CA PRO A 143 2.78 1.02 20.40
C PRO A 143 2.81 1.90 19.15
N SER A 144 3.88 2.70 19.00
CA SER A 144 4.05 3.62 17.86
C SER A 144 4.12 2.87 16.52
N MET A 145 3.81 3.54 15.40
CA MET A 145 3.76 2.88 14.08
C MET A 145 5.10 2.19 13.74
N ILE A 146 6.21 2.88 13.94
CA ILE A 146 7.55 2.32 13.68
C ILE A 146 7.89 1.19 14.67
N GLU A 147 7.39 1.26 15.91
CA GLU A 147 7.53 0.18 16.88
C GLU A 147 6.78 -1.08 16.44
N LYS A 148 5.56 -0.95 15.89
CA LYS A 148 4.82 -2.08 15.33
C LYS A 148 5.62 -2.78 14.23
N PHE A 149 6.25 -2.03 13.32
CA PHE A 149 7.11 -2.60 12.29
C PHE A 149 8.37 -3.26 12.87
N ALA A 150 9.00 -2.64 13.86
CA ALA A 150 10.18 -3.21 14.50
C ALA A 150 9.87 -4.53 15.24
N ARG A 151 8.71 -4.62 15.91
CA ARG A 151 8.25 -5.83 16.60
C ARG A 151 7.92 -6.99 15.66
N MET A 152 7.64 -6.73 14.39
CA MET A 152 7.45 -7.79 13.38
C MET A 152 8.76 -8.54 13.11
N SER A 153 9.90 -7.88 13.25
CA SER A 153 11.24 -8.48 13.05
C SER A 153 11.88 -8.91 14.37
N ASN A 154 11.61 -8.20 15.46
CA ASN A 154 12.07 -8.53 16.81
C ASN A 154 10.94 -8.27 17.81
N PRO A 155 10.22 -9.31 18.29
CA PRO A 155 9.11 -9.16 19.23
C PRO A 155 9.52 -8.54 20.57
N GLU A 156 10.73 -8.82 21.04
CA GLU A 156 11.28 -8.33 22.31
C GLU A 156 12.14 -7.08 22.09
N LEU A 157 11.49 -5.92 22.05
CA LEU A 157 12.18 -4.64 21.95
C LEU A 157 12.45 -4.08 23.36
N GLY A 158 13.74 -3.81 23.64
CA GLY A 158 14.14 -3.11 24.85
C GLY A 158 13.60 -1.66 24.90
N GLU A 159 13.54 -1.07 26.10
CA GLU A 159 12.99 0.26 26.29
C GLU A 159 13.65 1.37 25.46
N HIS A 160 14.96 1.26 25.23
CA HIS A 160 15.69 2.20 24.37
C HIS A 160 15.18 2.17 22.93
N ALA A 161 14.94 0.98 22.39
CA ALA A 161 14.40 0.80 21.04
C ALA A 161 12.95 1.32 20.94
N VAL A 162 12.13 1.12 21.97
CA VAL A 162 10.75 1.65 22.04
C VAL A 162 10.78 3.19 22.03
N ARG A 163 11.64 3.83 22.82
CA ARG A 163 11.77 5.29 22.82
C ARG A 163 12.28 5.83 21.49
N TYR A 164 13.21 5.12 20.86
CA TYR A 164 13.72 5.48 19.55
C TYR A 164 12.65 5.40 18.46
N THR A 165 11.93 4.29 18.34
CA THR A 165 10.87 4.08 17.36
C THR A 165 9.74 5.09 17.51
N ARG A 166 9.43 5.51 18.75
CA ARG A 166 8.46 6.58 19.03
C ARG A 166 8.94 7.92 18.48
N ARG A 167 10.21 8.29 18.65
CA ARG A 167 10.79 9.51 18.07
C ARG A 167 10.78 9.49 16.55
N VAL A 168 11.11 8.36 15.95
CA VAL A 168 11.05 8.19 14.49
C VAL A 168 9.60 8.37 13.99
N THR A 169 8.62 7.82 14.71
CA THR A 169 7.20 8.03 14.37
C THR A 169 6.81 9.51 14.45
N GLN A 170 7.28 10.24 15.46
CA GLN A 170 7.05 11.69 15.58
C GLN A 170 7.69 12.47 14.41
N MET A 171 8.91 12.11 14.02
CA MET A 171 9.59 12.71 12.86
C MET A 171 8.78 12.51 11.57
N TRP A 172 8.21 11.33 11.36
CA TRP A 172 7.31 11.07 10.23
C TRP A 172 6.04 11.91 10.29
N CYS A 173 5.44 12.10 11.48
CA CYS A 173 4.27 12.98 11.64
C CYS A 173 4.61 14.43 11.26
N VAL A 174 5.75 14.94 11.68
CA VAL A 174 6.23 16.28 11.29
C VAL A 174 6.42 16.35 9.77
N PHE A 175 7.06 15.34 9.18
CA PHE A 175 7.23 15.27 7.73
C PHE A 175 5.88 15.29 6.98
N PHE A 176 4.91 14.46 7.37
CA PHE A 176 3.61 14.43 6.71
C PHE A 176 2.85 15.75 6.86
N THR A 177 3.00 16.43 8.00
CA THR A 177 2.41 17.77 8.21
C THR A 177 3.02 18.78 7.24
N LEU A 178 4.34 18.87 7.18
CA LEU A 178 5.04 19.83 6.32
C LEU A 178 4.83 19.51 4.84
N ASN A 179 5.01 18.26 4.45
CA ASN A 179 4.84 17.81 3.07
C ASN A 179 3.39 17.95 2.60
N GLY A 180 2.41 17.63 3.46
CA GLY A 180 0.99 17.79 3.16
C GLY A 180 0.60 19.26 3.01
N ALA A 181 1.08 20.14 3.89
CA ALA A 181 0.84 21.59 3.80
C ALA A 181 1.47 22.18 2.53
N PHE A 182 2.71 21.77 2.21
CA PHE A 182 3.38 22.25 1.00
C PHE A 182 2.72 21.69 -0.27
N SER A 183 2.28 20.43 -0.25
CA SER A 183 1.48 19.84 -1.34
C SER A 183 0.18 20.62 -1.58
N ALA A 184 -0.53 21.02 -0.50
CA ALA A 184 -1.72 21.87 -0.62
C ALA A 184 -1.39 23.25 -1.19
N TYR A 185 -0.28 23.85 -0.76
CA TYR A 185 0.21 25.10 -1.30
C TYR A 185 0.48 25.00 -2.81
N THR A 186 1.18 23.94 -3.26
CA THR A 186 1.43 23.72 -4.70
C THR A 186 0.14 23.51 -5.49
N ALA A 187 -0.87 22.86 -4.88
CA ALA A 187 -2.18 22.64 -5.51
C ALA A 187 -2.95 23.94 -5.78
N LEU A 188 -2.76 24.95 -4.94
CA LEU A 188 -3.49 26.23 -5.02
C LEU A 188 -2.76 27.29 -5.85
N PHE A 189 -1.43 27.31 -5.83
CA PHE A 189 -0.64 28.43 -6.34
C PHE A 189 0.29 28.08 -7.50
N TRP A 190 0.53 26.80 -7.77
CA TRP A 190 1.47 26.36 -8.80
C TRP A 190 0.78 25.90 -10.07
N THR A 191 1.54 25.89 -11.18
CA THR A 191 1.07 25.29 -12.44
C THR A 191 0.93 23.77 -12.29
N ARG A 192 0.05 23.16 -13.08
CA ARG A 192 -0.17 21.69 -13.08
C ARG A 192 1.15 20.92 -13.27
N ALA A 193 2.04 21.37 -14.15
CA ALA A 193 3.33 20.73 -14.38
C ALA A 193 4.24 20.81 -13.14
N ALA A 194 4.35 21.99 -12.52
CA ALA A 194 5.17 22.16 -11.32
C ALA A 194 4.58 21.40 -10.11
N TRP A 195 3.25 21.41 -9.95
CA TRP A 195 2.55 20.62 -8.94
C TRP A 195 2.82 19.10 -9.12
N SER A 196 2.72 18.58 -10.36
CA SER A 196 2.94 17.16 -10.63
C SER A 196 4.41 16.75 -10.41
N LEU A 197 5.36 17.63 -10.77
CA LEU A 197 6.78 17.39 -10.51
C LEU A 197 7.07 17.29 -9.00
N TYR A 198 6.49 18.20 -8.21
CA TYR A 198 6.66 18.14 -6.75
C TYR A 198 6.04 16.87 -6.16
N ASN A 199 4.77 16.64 -6.41
CA ASN A 199 4.02 15.55 -5.77
C ASN A 199 4.32 14.16 -6.37
N GLY A 200 4.76 14.09 -7.63
CA GLY A 200 5.11 12.82 -8.28
C GLY A 200 6.59 12.43 -8.17
N LEU A 201 7.50 13.40 -7.97
CA LEU A 201 8.93 13.13 -7.90
C LEU A 201 9.57 13.66 -6.62
N ILE A 202 9.52 14.98 -6.37
CA ILE A 202 10.29 15.63 -5.29
C ILE A 202 9.86 15.09 -3.93
N ALA A 203 8.57 14.96 -3.67
CA ALA A 203 8.05 14.41 -2.40
C ALA A 203 8.57 12.98 -2.14
N TYR A 204 8.68 12.14 -3.19
CA TYR A 204 9.23 10.79 -3.04
C TYR A 204 10.73 10.76 -2.82
N VAL A 205 11.47 11.68 -3.43
CA VAL A 205 12.90 11.86 -3.13
C VAL A 205 13.08 12.27 -1.67
N LEU A 206 12.28 13.20 -1.15
CA LEU A 206 12.31 13.61 0.26
C LEU A 206 11.99 12.45 1.22
N ILE A 207 10.99 11.64 0.90
CA ILE A 207 10.68 10.40 1.64
C ILE A 207 11.91 9.45 1.64
N GLY A 208 12.51 9.25 0.47
CA GLY A 208 13.69 8.40 0.32
C GLY A 208 14.88 8.89 1.13
N VAL A 209 15.16 10.19 1.08
CA VAL A 209 16.24 10.82 1.88
C VAL A 209 15.99 10.67 3.38
N LEU A 210 14.73 10.89 3.82
CA LEU A 210 14.36 10.74 5.21
C LEU A 210 14.53 9.29 5.69
N LEU A 211 14.09 8.33 4.86
CA LEU A 211 14.19 6.90 5.16
C LEU A 211 15.65 6.44 5.22
N VAL A 212 16.46 6.78 4.22
CA VAL A 212 17.88 6.40 4.17
C VAL A 212 18.65 7.08 5.29
N GLY A 213 18.35 8.35 5.58
CA GLY A 213 18.92 9.09 6.69
C GLY A 213 18.61 8.46 8.06
N GLU A 214 17.35 8.04 8.28
CA GLU A 214 16.95 7.33 9.50
C GLU A 214 17.69 5.99 9.64
N VAL A 215 17.69 5.19 8.58
CA VAL A 215 18.37 3.88 8.59
C VAL A 215 19.87 4.06 8.82
N GLY A 216 20.52 5.01 8.13
CA GLY A 216 21.93 5.33 8.32
C GLY A 216 22.22 5.76 9.76
N TRP A 217 21.43 6.65 10.33
CA TRP A 217 21.56 7.10 11.73
C TRP A 217 21.41 5.94 12.71
N ARG A 218 20.46 5.06 12.48
CA ARG A 218 20.22 3.87 13.29
C ARG A 218 21.46 2.97 13.32
N TYR A 219 22.03 2.64 12.15
CA TYR A 219 23.20 1.75 12.07
C TYR A 219 24.48 2.39 12.56
N LEU A 220 24.70 3.68 12.29
CA LEU A 220 25.96 4.36 12.62
C LEU A 220 26.01 4.87 14.07
N VAL A 221 24.87 5.18 14.67
CA VAL A 221 24.85 5.87 15.97
C VAL A 221 24.07 5.09 17.03
N VAL A 222 22.89 4.60 16.71
CA VAL A 222 21.99 4.02 17.72
C VAL A 222 22.45 2.62 18.15
N LEU A 223 22.69 1.73 17.19
CA LEU A 223 23.12 0.35 17.49
C LEU A 223 24.48 0.27 18.18
N PRO A 224 25.55 1.00 17.77
CA PRO A 224 26.83 0.98 18.46
C PRO A 224 26.75 1.53 19.88
N ARG A 225 25.90 2.53 20.13
CA ARG A 225 25.69 3.07 21.49
C ARG A 225 24.95 2.09 22.39
N ALA A 226 23.93 1.40 21.89
CA ALA A 226 23.20 0.38 22.65
C ALA A 226 24.16 -0.76 23.06
N ALA A 227 24.95 -1.30 22.13
CA ALA A 227 25.90 -2.36 22.40
C ALA A 227 26.97 -1.97 23.47
N ARG A 228 27.38 -0.69 23.49
CA ARG A 228 28.33 -0.21 24.52
C ARG A 228 27.71 -0.11 25.92
N LEU A 229 26.42 0.19 26.00
CA LEU A 229 25.69 0.28 27.28
C LEU A 229 25.35 -1.10 27.86
N GLU A 230 25.24 -2.12 27.03
CA GLU A 230 25.07 -3.51 27.48
C GLU A 230 26.39 -4.17 27.92
N ALA A 231 27.52 -3.64 27.47
CA ALA A 231 28.85 -4.16 27.79
C ALA A 231 29.49 -3.48 29.02
N ALA A 232 28.88 -2.42 29.58
CA ALA A 232 29.37 -1.66 30.74
C ALA A 232 28.57 -1.99 32.00
#